data_434b4bb79afba89aa38562560d916b33
#
_entry.id   434b4bb79afba89aa38562560d916b33
#
_cell.length_a   1.000
_cell.length_b   1.000
_cell.length_c   1.000
_cell.angle_alpha   90.00
_cell.angle_beta   90.00
_cell.angle_gamma   90.00
#
_symmetry.space_group_name_H-M   'P 1'
#
loop_
_entity.id
_entity.type
_entity.pdbx_description
1 polymer ?
#
loop_
_entity_poly.entity_id
_entity_poly.type
_entity_poly.pdbx_seq_one_letter_code
_entity_poly.pdbx_strand_id
1 'polypeptide(L)'
;AGAGMAAHLPGVIASMTTVPVIGVPINATLDGMDALLAIVQMPPGIPVATVGINGALNAGILAAQMLATGDSAVMEKTRNFKKTLKQKIVKANEDLKLVNFKFKVN
;
A
#
# COMPACT_ATOMS: atom_id res chain seq x y z
N ALA A 1 9.38 3.77 -4.66
CA ALA A 1 10.43 4.53 -3.98
C ALA A 1 9.96 4.99 -2.61
N GLY A 2 10.78 4.80 -1.56
CA GLY A 2 10.52 5.26 -0.19
C GLY A 2 11.36 6.48 0.14
N ALA A 3 10.77 7.47 0.81
CA ALA A 3 11.48 8.65 1.28
C ALA A 3 10.79 9.24 2.53
N GLY A 4 11.60 9.81 3.43
CA GLY A 4 11.15 10.51 4.62
C GLY A 4 11.44 12.01 4.53
N MET A 5 11.03 12.78 5.53
CA MET A 5 11.22 14.23 5.60
C MET A 5 10.58 14.93 4.39
N ALA A 6 11.29 15.86 3.74
CA ALA A 6 10.87 16.54 2.49
C ALA A 6 10.99 15.63 1.25
N ALA A 7 10.35 14.50 1.28
CA ALA A 7 10.46 13.29 0.47
C ALA A 7 10.31 13.51 -1.05
N HIS A 8 11.32 14.04 -1.73
CA HIS A 8 11.28 14.33 -3.17
C HIS A 8 11.66 13.15 -4.08
N LEU A 9 12.26 12.09 -3.54
CA LEU A 9 12.77 10.98 -4.33
C LEU A 9 11.74 10.36 -5.28
N PRO A 10 10.49 10.03 -4.86
CA PRO A 10 9.50 9.49 -5.77
C PRO A 10 9.14 10.43 -6.91
N GLY A 11 9.01 11.73 -6.63
CA GLY A 11 8.71 12.73 -7.63
C GLY A 11 9.83 12.94 -8.64
N VAL A 12 11.09 12.93 -8.21
CA VAL A 12 12.26 12.98 -9.08
C VAL A 12 12.29 11.77 -10.01
N ILE A 13 12.10 10.56 -9.48
CA ILE A 13 12.05 9.35 -10.29
C ILE A 13 10.89 9.43 -11.30
N ALA A 14 9.71 9.87 -10.88
CA ALA A 14 8.55 9.99 -11.77
C ALA A 14 8.77 10.96 -12.92
N SER A 15 9.57 12.02 -12.72
CA SER A 15 9.92 12.96 -13.79
C SER A 15 10.90 12.39 -14.82
N MET A 16 11.60 11.29 -14.50
CA MET A 16 12.64 10.69 -15.33
C MET A 16 12.24 9.39 -16.02
N THR A 17 11.02 8.89 -15.77
CA THR A 17 10.57 7.61 -16.31
C THR A 17 9.12 7.68 -16.80
N THR A 18 8.77 6.81 -17.74
CA THR A 18 7.39 6.57 -18.18
C THR A 18 6.72 5.40 -17.47
N VAL A 19 7.48 4.67 -16.64
CA VAL A 19 6.94 3.57 -15.83
C VAL A 19 6.22 4.14 -14.62
N PRO A 20 5.08 3.56 -14.18
CA PRO A 20 4.41 4.00 -12.96
C PRO A 20 5.34 4.01 -11.75
N VAL A 21 5.32 5.11 -10.99
CA VAL A 21 6.10 5.25 -9.75
C VAL A 21 5.15 5.20 -8.56
N ILE A 22 5.50 4.35 -7.58
CA ILE A 22 4.78 4.23 -6.32
C ILE A 22 5.64 4.84 -5.22
N GLY A 23 5.10 5.87 -4.56
CA GLY A 23 5.75 6.56 -3.45
C GLY A 23 5.32 5.97 -2.10
N VAL A 24 6.30 5.73 -1.24
CA VAL A 24 6.08 5.27 0.14
C VAL A 24 6.59 6.35 1.09
N PRO A 25 5.70 7.10 1.76
CA PRO A 25 6.09 8.02 2.81
C PRO A 25 6.71 7.25 3.98
N ILE A 26 7.88 7.67 4.42
CA ILE A 26 8.54 7.07 5.58
C ILE A 26 8.39 7.99 6.79
N ASN A 27 7.93 7.43 7.90
CA ASN A 27 7.87 8.14 9.17
C ASN A 27 9.30 8.35 9.73
N ALA A 28 9.89 9.47 9.40
CA ALA A 28 11.17 9.91 9.93
C ALA A 28 11.02 11.13 10.85
N THR A 29 10.12 12.05 10.49
CA THR A 29 9.75 13.27 11.25
C THR A 29 8.25 13.53 11.11
N LEU A 30 7.67 14.34 11.99
CA LEU A 30 6.27 14.81 11.96
C LEU A 30 5.24 13.68 11.74
N ASP A 31 5.49 12.51 12.34
CA ASP A 31 4.67 11.30 12.18
C ASP A 31 4.49 10.86 10.71
N GLY A 32 5.41 11.25 9.84
CA GLY A 32 5.39 10.95 8.40
C GLY A 32 4.49 11.85 7.57
N MET A 33 3.84 12.85 8.17
CA MET A 33 2.93 13.77 7.46
C MET A 33 3.66 14.66 6.47
N ASP A 34 4.86 15.11 6.81
CA ASP A 34 5.76 15.85 5.93
C ASP A 34 6.11 15.04 4.67
N ALA A 35 6.47 13.76 4.85
CA ALA A 35 6.78 12.85 3.75
C ALA A 35 5.53 12.55 2.90
N LEU A 36 4.38 12.29 3.52
CA LEU A 36 3.12 12.04 2.82
C LEU A 36 2.74 13.24 1.93
N LEU A 37 2.75 14.45 2.47
CA LEU A 37 2.39 15.64 1.72
C LEU A 37 3.41 15.96 0.62
N ALA A 38 4.69 15.74 0.87
CA ALA A 38 5.75 15.94 -0.14
C ALA A 38 5.65 14.97 -1.33
N ILE A 39 5.19 13.73 -1.09
CA ILE A 39 5.07 12.70 -2.12
C ILE A 39 3.74 12.83 -2.88
N VAL A 40 2.61 13.07 -2.19
CA VAL A 40 1.29 13.03 -2.82
C VAL A 40 0.99 14.26 -3.67
N GLN A 41 1.58 15.42 -3.34
CA GLN A 41 1.36 16.67 -4.06
C GLN A 41 2.31 16.78 -5.26
N MET A 42 1.89 16.23 -6.39
CA MET A 42 2.65 16.27 -7.63
C MET A 42 2.02 17.24 -8.65
N PRO A 43 2.83 17.90 -9.48
CA PRO A 43 2.33 18.77 -10.53
C PRO A 43 1.59 17.98 -11.62
N PRO A 44 0.66 18.61 -12.36
CA PRO A 44 0.03 17.97 -13.50
C PRO A 44 1.03 17.41 -14.50
N GLY A 45 0.80 16.17 -14.96
CA GLY A 45 1.66 15.48 -15.94
C GLY A 45 2.72 14.57 -15.33
N ILE A 46 2.99 14.65 -14.01
CA ILE A 46 3.97 13.78 -13.34
C ILE A 46 3.31 13.11 -12.12
N PRO A 47 2.47 12.08 -12.33
CA PRO A 47 1.78 11.42 -11.23
C PRO A 47 2.70 10.48 -10.44
N VAL A 48 2.47 10.39 -9.12
CA VAL A 48 3.03 9.37 -8.23
C VAL A 48 1.89 8.68 -7.52
N ALA A 49 1.80 7.35 -7.62
CA ALA A 49 0.85 6.56 -6.86
C ALA A 49 1.33 6.47 -5.41
N THR A 50 0.66 7.14 -4.49
CA THR A 50 1.12 7.23 -3.09
C THR A 50 0.34 6.25 -2.22
N VAL A 51 1.06 5.44 -1.43
CA VAL A 51 0.49 4.56 -0.39
C VAL A 51 0.54 5.24 0.98
N GLY A 52 -0.04 4.61 2.00
CA GLY A 52 0.00 5.11 3.36
C GLY A 52 1.42 5.18 3.94
N ILE A 53 1.59 5.95 5.02
CA ILE A 53 2.86 6.08 5.73
C ILE A 53 3.37 4.70 6.16
N ASN A 54 4.64 4.41 5.91
CA ASN A 54 5.30 3.12 6.10
C ASN A 54 4.64 1.95 5.35
N GLY A 55 3.81 2.22 4.34
CA GLY A 55 3.02 1.24 3.60
C GLY A 55 3.77 0.47 2.51
N ALA A 56 5.04 0.11 2.72
CA ALA A 56 5.87 -0.57 1.72
C ALA A 56 5.28 -1.89 1.22
N LEU A 57 4.62 -2.66 2.10
CA LEU A 57 3.91 -3.88 1.71
C LEU A 57 2.82 -3.60 0.67
N ASN A 58 1.98 -2.59 0.93
CA ASN A 58 0.92 -2.19 -0.01
C ASN A 58 1.50 -1.65 -1.33
N ALA A 59 2.64 -0.96 -1.30
CA ALA A 59 3.33 -0.55 -2.51
C ALA A 59 3.77 -1.75 -3.37
N GLY A 60 4.33 -2.78 -2.74
CA GLY A 60 4.69 -4.03 -3.43
C GLY A 60 3.48 -4.75 -4.03
N ILE A 61 2.37 -4.82 -3.28
CA ILE A 61 1.12 -5.42 -3.76
C ILE A 61 0.57 -4.61 -4.94
N LEU A 62 0.56 -3.28 -4.85
CA LEU A 62 0.08 -2.40 -5.93
C LEU A 62 0.94 -2.55 -7.19
N ALA A 63 2.27 -2.64 -7.05
CA ALA A 63 3.17 -2.92 -8.17
C ALA A 63 2.85 -4.26 -8.84
N ALA A 64 2.64 -5.32 -8.06
CA ALA A 64 2.23 -6.62 -8.58
C ALA A 64 0.87 -6.54 -9.29
N GLN A 65 -0.09 -5.77 -8.78
CA GLN A 65 -1.38 -5.55 -9.42
C GLN A 65 -1.26 -4.80 -10.76
N MET A 66 -0.38 -3.81 -10.84
CA MET A 66 -0.09 -3.11 -12.11
C MET A 66 0.51 -4.06 -13.16
N LEU A 67 1.48 -4.88 -12.78
CA LEU A 67 2.08 -5.89 -13.66
C LEU A 67 1.05 -6.95 -14.09
N ALA A 68 0.16 -7.33 -13.19
CA ALA A 68 -0.89 -8.32 -13.44
C ALA A 68 -1.85 -7.92 -14.56
N THR A 69 -1.97 -6.65 -14.92
CA THR A 69 -2.82 -6.19 -16.02
C THR A 69 -2.35 -6.71 -17.39
N GLY A 70 -1.05 -7.00 -17.52
CA GLY A 70 -0.44 -7.53 -18.74
C GLY A 70 0.14 -8.94 -18.59
N ASP A 71 0.07 -9.55 -17.40
CA ASP A 71 0.67 -10.86 -17.10
C ASP A 71 -0.32 -11.76 -16.35
N SER A 72 -0.82 -12.80 -17.01
CA SER A 72 -1.79 -13.73 -16.46
C SER A 72 -1.23 -14.56 -15.29
N ALA A 73 0.05 -14.87 -15.27
CA ALA A 73 0.68 -15.61 -14.19
C ALA A 73 0.78 -14.77 -12.92
N VAL A 74 1.10 -13.48 -13.06
CA VAL A 74 1.09 -12.51 -11.95
C VAL A 74 -0.35 -12.27 -11.47
N MET A 75 -1.31 -12.18 -12.39
CA MET A 75 -2.73 -12.06 -12.05
C MET A 75 -3.21 -13.22 -11.16
N GLU A 76 -2.87 -14.47 -11.53
CA GLU A 76 -3.26 -15.64 -10.75
C GLU A 76 -2.64 -15.63 -9.34
N LYS A 77 -1.36 -15.27 -9.23
CA LYS A 77 -0.70 -15.09 -7.91
C LYS A 77 -1.40 -14.03 -7.07
N THR A 78 -1.80 -12.91 -7.68
CA THR A 78 -2.52 -11.83 -6.98
C THR A 78 -3.91 -12.28 -6.52
N ARG A 79 -4.63 -13.06 -7.33
CA ARG A 79 -5.91 -13.66 -6.92
C ARG A 79 -5.75 -14.61 -5.74
N ASN A 80 -4.74 -15.47 -5.79
CA ASN A 80 -4.46 -16.43 -4.71
C ASN A 80 -4.06 -15.73 -3.41
N PHE A 81 -3.26 -14.67 -3.49
CA PHE A 81 -2.95 -13.83 -2.35
C PHE A 81 -4.21 -13.26 -1.68
N LYS A 82 -5.14 -12.70 -2.46
CA LYS A 82 -6.42 -12.18 -1.92
C LYS A 82 -7.29 -13.28 -1.31
N LYS A 83 -7.32 -14.49 -1.88
CA LYS A 83 -8.02 -15.65 -1.28
C LYS A 83 -7.44 -15.99 0.10
N THR A 84 -6.12 -15.99 0.22
CA THR A 84 -5.43 -16.26 1.51
C THR A 84 -5.78 -15.21 2.58
N LEU A 85 -5.86 -13.93 2.21
CA LEU A 85 -6.29 -12.88 3.12
C LEU A 85 -7.73 -13.11 3.61
N LYS A 86 -8.64 -13.47 2.70
CA LYS A 86 -10.03 -13.79 3.05
C LYS A 86 -10.09 -14.96 4.05
N GLN A 87 -9.32 -16.02 3.81
CA GLN A 87 -9.30 -17.20 4.70
C GLN A 87 -8.83 -16.82 6.12
N LYS A 88 -7.85 -15.92 6.26
CA LYS A 88 -7.41 -15.42 7.57
C LYS A 88 -8.55 -14.73 8.33
N ILE A 89 -9.34 -13.90 7.64
CA ILE A 89 -10.48 -13.20 8.25
C ILE A 89 -11.60 -14.19 8.64
N VAL A 90 -11.92 -15.16 7.78
CA VAL A 90 -12.91 -16.19 8.07
C VAL A 90 -12.51 -16.96 9.33
N LYS A 91 -11.25 -17.41 9.41
CA LYS A 91 -10.74 -18.11 10.59
C LYS A 91 -10.80 -17.24 11.84
N ALA A 92 -10.39 -15.97 11.78
CA ALA A 92 -10.48 -15.07 12.92
C ALA A 92 -11.91 -14.88 13.42
N ASN A 93 -12.90 -14.83 12.51
CA ASN A 93 -14.32 -14.77 12.87
C ASN A 93 -14.83 -16.06 13.51
N GLU A 94 -14.34 -17.21 13.08
CA GLU A 94 -14.68 -18.51 13.70
C GLU A 94 -14.09 -18.56 15.12
N ASP A 95 -12.83 -18.18 15.30
CA ASP A 95 -12.16 -18.12 16.59
C ASP A 95 -12.88 -17.15 17.55
N LEU A 96 -13.37 -16.00 17.03
CA LEU A 96 -14.11 -15.03 17.82
C LEU A 96 -15.45 -15.57 18.35
N LYS A 97 -16.13 -16.46 17.62
CA LYS A 97 -17.38 -17.09 18.08
C LYS A 97 -17.18 -17.96 19.33
N LEU A 98 -15.95 -18.43 19.56
CA LEU A 98 -15.61 -19.26 20.72
C LEU A 98 -15.28 -18.41 21.96
N VAL A 99 -15.16 -17.08 21.81
CA VAL A 99 -14.84 -16.17 22.91
C VAL A 99 -16.12 -15.83 23.69
N ASN A 100 -16.16 -16.18 24.97
CA ASN A 100 -17.23 -15.76 25.87
C ASN A 100 -16.92 -14.35 26.41
N PHE A 101 -17.70 -13.38 26.00
CA PHE A 101 -17.63 -12.03 26.54
C PHE A 101 -18.36 -11.95 27.88
N LYS A 102 -17.73 -11.35 28.91
CA LYS A 102 -18.33 -11.16 30.24
C LYS A 102 -19.55 -10.26 30.24
N PHE A 103 -19.73 -9.43 29.23
CA PHE A 103 -20.81 -8.47 29.11
C PHE A 103 -21.52 -8.69 27.77
N LYS A 104 -22.85 -8.84 27.82
CA LYS A 104 -23.66 -8.77 26.60
C LYS A 104 -23.73 -7.31 26.18
N VAL A 105 -23.22 -7.00 24.99
CA VAL A 105 -23.51 -5.75 24.31
C VAL A 105 -24.84 -5.95 23.60
N ASN A 106 -25.89 -5.26 24.07
CA ASN A 106 -27.21 -5.27 23.42
C ASN A 106 -27.16 -4.43 22.13
#